data_7c7ad95ff170a0106066be01ed1773c0
#
_entry.id   7c7ad95ff170a0106066be01ed1773c0
#
_cell.length_a   1.000
_cell.length_b   1.000
_cell.length_c   1.000
_cell.angle_alpha   90.00
_cell.angle_beta   90.00
_cell.angle_gamma   90.00
#
_symmetry.space_group_name_H-M   'P 1'
#
loop_
_entity.id
_entity.type
_entity.pdbx_description
1 polymer ?
#
loop_
_entity_poly.entity_id
_entity_poly.type
_entity_poly.pdbx_seq_one_letter_code
_entity_poly.pdbx_strand_id
1 'polypeptide(L)'
;MPKALFMLVGIRFILCCLGATLAVQWCSPATTRSGRATPVALAPAALARPEPLAPLIRAMLDTGAVGRARYPDSSQQLQAGAAVRSLYAPDFAPVWTDSAGFLGANAAAALALLARAAEHGLRPAYYGVLGLQALRDSLADPGAHAGPAQRARQQAALDVYLSDAVLTFMRDLTRGRLRPHTAVARERAAGPPATALRAALARQTVPAAMVAGQPANREYRQLQQALSQWLATPYPPDSQAAHSARYQQAALNLERWRWEAVAPASDYVLINVPAYELQVVAAGVVARRHRVVVGKPSTATPTLTSTIRYFTLAPGWHVPHSIATQEMLPRVRQDVRYLERNNLAVYNDRGQQVDPARIDWSKVTAQRFPYTIRQSASCDNALGNIVFRFANPYSVYVHDTPLRQLFDRPTRAFSHGCIRLEHPMRLAAYLLRREGHPARLPTEDECARSPRSRDIRLRRPLALYVRYATCTAENGRLRFLPDVYGRDEALRHALFGPKAPARAGQPLPTSAASARDTAEYDVR
;
A
#
# COMPACT_ATOMS: atom_id res chain seq x y z
N MET A 1 44.06 -30.92 -5.31
CA MET A 1 44.21 -31.95 -6.36
C MET A 1 43.62 -33.24 -5.85
N PRO A 2 42.87 -34.10 -6.63
CA PRO A 2 42.71 -34.11 -8.10
C PRO A 2 41.26 -33.89 -8.57
N LYS A 3 41.04 -33.30 -9.76
CA LYS A 3 40.71 -33.79 -11.13
C LYS A 3 39.36 -34.51 -11.25
N ALA A 4 38.36 -33.88 -11.76
CA ALA A 4 37.80 -33.77 -13.11
C ALA A 4 37.32 -35.12 -13.71
N LEU A 5 36.03 -35.18 -14.09
CA LEU A 5 35.63 -35.90 -15.31
C LEU A 5 34.30 -35.34 -15.87
N PHE A 6 34.39 -34.88 -17.10
CA PHE A 6 33.29 -34.51 -18.00
C PHE A 6 32.62 -35.78 -18.56
N MET A 7 31.31 -35.81 -18.72
CA MET A 7 30.64 -36.67 -19.69
C MET A 7 29.54 -35.93 -20.43
N LEU A 8 29.83 -35.62 -21.69
CA LEU A 8 28.88 -35.24 -22.75
C LEU A 8 28.09 -36.49 -23.18
N VAL A 9 26.77 -36.37 -23.26
CA VAL A 9 25.94 -37.30 -24.05
C VAL A 9 25.18 -36.47 -25.10
N GLY A 10 25.61 -36.64 -26.34
CA GLY A 10 24.90 -36.11 -27.52
C GLY A 10 23.84 -37.12 -27.97
N ILE A 11 22.67 -36.64 -28.31
CA ILE A 11 21.63 -37.42 -29.01
C ILE A 11 21.47 -36.84 -30.41
N ARG A 12 21.83 -37.64 -31.41
CA ARG A 12 21.58 -37.45 -32.82
C ARG A 12 20.13 -37.80 -33.13
N PHE A 13 19.38 -36.92 -33.78
CA PHE A 13 18.15 -37.26 -34.44
C PHE A 13 18.43 -37.60 -35.92
N ILE A 14 17.99 -38.79 -36.32
CA ILE A 14 18.04 -39.31 -37.69
C ILE A 14 16.78 -38.89 -38.42
N LEU A 15 16.94 -38.22 -39.58
CA LEU A 15 15.90 -37.96 -40.58
C LEU A 15 15.63 -39.24 -41.40
N CYS A 16 14.39 -39.73 -41.41
CA CYS A 16 13.91 -40.71 -42.37
C CYS A 16 12.93 -40.03 -43.34
N CYS A 17 13.37 -39.82 -44.57
CA CYS A 17 12.51 -39.53 -45.73
C CYS A 17 11.94 -40.83 -46.30
N LEU A 18 10.64 -40.93 -46.42
CA LEU A 18 9.96 -41.94 -47.23
C LEU A 18 9.09 -41.23 -48.26
N GLY A 19 9.52 -41.36 -49.50
CA GLY A 19 8.77 -40.94 -50.67
C GLY A 19 7.65 -41.93 -51.02
N ALA A 20 6.50 -41.42 -51.36
CA ALA A 20 5.43 -42.20 -51.99
C ALA A 20 5.11 -41.56 -53.34
N THR A 21 5.49 -42.27 -54.39
CA THR A 21 5.09 -42.02 -55.77
C THR A 21 3.66 -42.51 -56.03
N LEU A 22 2.76 -41.62 -56.44
CA LEU A 22 1.43 -41.97 -56.93
C LEU A 22 1.41 -41.91 -58.43
N ALA A 23 1.09 -43.07 -59.01
CA ALA A 23 0.93 -43.28 -60.45
C ALA A 23 -0.38 -42.64 -60.94
N VAL A 24 -0.29 -41.87 -62.03
CA VAL A 24 -1.42 -41.31 -62.75
C VAL A 24 -1.95 -42.34 -63.75
N GLN A 25 -3.17 -42.80 -63.61
CA GLN A 25 -3.88 -43.58 -64.58
C GLN A 25 -4.79 -42.69 -65.43
N TRP A 26 -4.52 -42.63 -66.68
CA TRP A 26 -5.37 -42.01 -67.74
C TRP A 26 -6.57 -42.88 -68.01
N CYS A 27 -7.79 -42.36 -67.95
CA CYS A 27 -8.95 -42.88 -68.62
C CYS A 27 -9.56 -41.83 -69.52
N SER A 28 -9.70 -42.15 -70.80
CA SER A 28 -10.24 -41.33 -71.85
C SER A 28 -11.80 -41.33 -71.83
N PRO A 29 -12.44 -40.40 -72.55
CA PRO A 29 -13.73 -39.85 -72.25
C PRO A 29 -14.91 -40.56 -72.93
N ALA A 30 -16.04 -40.61 -72.23
CA ALA A 30 -17.33 -40.88 -72.82
C ALA A 30 -18.09 -39.57 -73.06
N THR A 31 -18.40 -39.30 -74.28
CA THR A 31 -19.24 -38.22 -74.73
C THR A 31 -20.71 -38.44 -74.37
N THR A 32 -21.32 -37.51 -73.64
CA THR A 32 -22.77 -37.34 -73.62
C THR A 32 -23.17 -35.85 -73.79
N ARG A 33 -24.19 -35.66 -74.58
CA ARG A 33 -24.71 -34.38 -75.14
C ARG A 33 -25.18 -33.37 -74.09
N SER A 34 -24.77 -32.18 -74.23
CA SER A 34 -25.43 -30.86 -74.22
C SER A 34 -26.85 -30.79 -73.58
N GLY A 35 -26.89 -30.20 -72.38
CA GLY A 35 -27.99 -29.39 -71.92
C GLY A 35 -27.42 -28.04 -71.48
N ARG A 36 -27.70 -26.95 -72.25
CA ARG A 36 -27.33 -25.60 -71.87
C ARG A 36 -28.12 -25.16 -70.63
N ALA A 37 -27.56 -25.30 -69.39
CA ALA A 37 -27.97 -24.51 -68.24
C ALA A 37 -27.19 -23.21 -68.24
N THR A 38 -27.85 -22.09 -68.39
CA THR A 38 -27.30 -20.75 -68.19
C THR A 38 -26.75 -20.66 -66.75
N PRO A 39 -25.49 -20.23 -66.53
CA PRO A 39 -25.02 -19.99 -65.19
C PRO A 39 -25.76 -18.78 -64.63
N VAL A 40 -26.60 -18.99 -63.61
CA VAL A 40 -27.05 -17.94 -62.71
C VAL A 40 -25.76 -17.41 -62.04
N ALA A 41 -25.30 -16.27 -62.47
CA ALA A 41 -24.24 -15.55 -61.78
C ALA A 41 -24.79 -15.18 -60.39
N LEU A 42 -24.38 -15.95 -59.37
CA LEU A 42 -24.49 -15.49 -58.01
C LEU A 42 -23.72 -14.16 -57.94
N ALA A 43 -24.46 -13.07 -57.83
CA ALA A 43 -23.88 -11.77 -57.52
C ALA A 43 -22.98 -11.94 -56.29
N PRO A 44 -21.72 -11.43 -56.31
CA PRO A 44 -20.88 -11.49 -55.13
C PRO A 44 -21.67 -10.83 -53.99
N ALA A 45 -21.90 -11.58 -52.90
CA ALA A 45 -22.49 -11.03 -51.71
C ALA A 45 -21.69 -9.76 -51.37
N ALA A 46 -22.33 -8.60 -51.50
CA ALA A 46 -21.72 -7.34 -51.17
C ALA A 46 -21.20 -7.46 -49.75
N LEU A 47 -19.88 -7.49 -49.60
CA LEU A 47 -19.23 -7.47 -48.28
C LEU A 47 -19.81 -6.26 -47.56
N ALA A 48 -20.73 -6.54 -46.61
CA ALA A 48 -21.38 -5.49 -45.84
C ALA A 48 -20.26 -4.63 -45.21
N ARG A 49 -20.27 -3.33 -45.52
CA ARG A 49 -19.30 -2.40 -44.94
C ARG A 49 -19.42 -2.51 -43.44
N PRO A 50 -18.27 -2.62 -42.70
CA PRO A 50 -18.31 -2.69 -41.24
C PRO A 50 -19.03 -1.46 -40.70
N GLU A 51 -19.96 -1.64 -39.76
CA GLU A 51 -20.63 -0.51 -39.11
C GLU A 51 -19.61 0.34 -38.35
N PRO A 52 -19.70 1.68 -38.47
CA PRO A 52 -18.75 2.55 -37.80
C PRO A 52 -18.94 2.47 -36.27
N LEU A 53 -17.86 2.21 -35.52
CA LEU A 53 -17.90 2.03 -34.06
C LEU A 53 -18.08 3.36 -33.29
N ALA A 54 -17.62 4.48 -33.82
CA ALA A 54 -17.66 5.78 -33.16
C ALA A 54 -19.07 6.24 -32.72
N PRO A 55 -20.13 6.10 -33.55
CA PRO A 55 -21.50 6.40 -33.13
C PRO A 55 -21.98 5.50 -31.99
N LEU A 56 -21.60 4.22 -31.99
CA LEU A 56 -21.98 3.27 -30.92
C LEU A 56 -21.28 3.61 -29.60
N ILE A 57 -19.98 3.89 -29.65
CA ILE A 57 -19.19 4.33 -28.49
C ILE A 57 -19.77 5.63 -27.92
N ARG A 58 -20.08 6.62 -28.80
CA ARG A 58 -20.71 7.86 -28.39
C ARG A 58 -22.05 7.62 -27.70
N ALA A 59 -22.93 6.80 -28.28
CA ALA A 59 -24.21 6.46 -27.69
C ALA A 59 -24.11 5.80 -26.32
N MET A 60 -23.12 4.92 -26.12
CA MET A 60 -22.85 4.31 -24.81
C MET A 60 -22.40 5.32 -23.76
N LEU A 61 -21.67 6.38 -24.17
CA LEU A 61 -21.11 7.38 -23.26
C LEU A 61 -22.01 8.61 -23.09
N ASP A 62 -22.95 8.87 -24.02
CA ASP A 62 -23.89 10.03 -24.01
C ASP A 62 -25.23 9.73 -23.31
N THR A 63 -25.47 8.50 -22.86
CA THR A 63 -26.73 8.14 -22.17
C THR A 63 -26.92 8.90 -20.84
N GLY A 64 -27.03 10.22 -20.92
CA GLY A 64 -27.59 11.20 -19.96
C GLY A 64 -27.16 11.16 -18.49
N ALA A 65 -26.41 10.15 -18.09
CA ALA A 65 -25.90 9.97 -16.78
C ALA A 65 -24.48 9.39 -16.90
N VAL A 66 -23.48 10.22 -16.77
CA VAL A 66 -22.12 9.81 -16.41
C VAL A 66 -22.25 8.86 -15.22
N GLY A 67 -22.28 7.56 -15.48
CA GLY A 67 -22.51 6.54 -14.44
C GLY A 67 -23.57 5.47 -14.77
N ARG A 68 -24.24 5.49 -15.92
CA ARG A 68 -25.27 4.48 -16.28
C ARG A 68 -24.93 3.53 -17.44
N ALA A 69 -23.79 3.68 -18.10
CA ALA A 69 -23.34 2.63 -19.00
C ALA A 69 -23.05 1.36 -18.19
N ARG A 70 -23.80 0.29 -18.47
CA ARG A 70 -23.75 -0.98 -17.72
C ARG A 70 -22.93 -1.99 -18.50
N TYR A 71 -22.20 -2.84 -17.81
CA TYR A 71 -21.65 -4.06 -18.41
C TYR A 71 -22.80 -4.94 -18.93
N PRO A 72 -22.64 -5.66 -20.06
CA PRO A 72 -23.73 -6.33 -20.74
C PRO A 72 -24.60 -7.24 -19.86
N ASP A 73 -24.03 -7.85 -18.83
CA ASP A 73 -24.69 -8.79 -17.92
C ASP A 73 -24.81 -8.31 -16.48
N SER A 74 -24.56 -7.04 -16.22
CA SER A 74 -24.59 -6.53 -14.85
C SER A 74 -25.23 -5.15 -14.75
N SER A 75 -25.93 -4.90 -13.65
CA SER A 75 -26.38 -3.57 -13.24
C SER A 75 -25.23 -2.60 -12.90
N GLN A 76 -23.97 -2.96 -13.19
CA GLN A 76 -22.79 -2.20 -12.81
C GLN A 76 -22.56 -1.03 -13.76
N GLN A 77 -22.44 0.15 -13.19
CA GLN A 77 -22.07 1.40 -13.88
C GLN A 77 -20.56 1.43 -14.14
N LEU A 78 -20.12 2.19 -15.16
CA LEU A 78 -18.71 2.49 -15.40
C LEU A 78 -18.10 3.12 -14.13
N GLN A 79 -16.96 2.60 -13.69
CA GLN A 79 -16.29 3.04 -12.48
C GLN A 79 -15.44 4.30 -12.69
N ALA A 80 -14.96 4.52 -13.94
CA ALA A 80 -14.15 5.65 -14.36
C ALA A 80 -14.83 6.48 -15.48
N GLY A 81 -16.15 6.48 -15.56
CA GLY A 81 -16.93 7.00 -16.69
C GLY A 81 -16.52 8.39 -17.20
N ALA A 82 -16.22 9.36 -16.32
CA ALA A 82 -15.72 10.68 -16.73
C ALA A 82 -14.35 10.60 -17.42
N ALA A 83 -13.44 9.76 -16.93
CA ALA A 83 -12.12 9.56 -17.54
C ALA A 83 -12.23 8.80 -18.87
N VAL A 84 -13.14 7.81 -18.94
CA VAL A 84 -13.46 7.10 -20.20
C VAL A 84 -13.96 8.09 -21.25
N ARG A 85 -14.95 8.92 -20.91
CA ARG A 85 -15.45 9.95 -21.83
C ARG A 85 -14.32 10.88 -22.29
N SER A 86 -13.46 11.33 -21.39
CA SER A 86 -12.29 12.15 -21.73
C SER A 86 -11.31 11.43 -22.65
N LEU A 87 -11.16 10.11 -22.53
CA LEU A 87 -10.28 9.32 -23.41
C LEU A 87 -10.78 9.31 -24.84
N TYR A 88 -12.09 9.18 -25.07
CA TYR A 88 -12.68 9.07 -26.41
C TYR A 88 -12.97 10.42 -27.08
N ALA A 89 -13.13 11.50 -26.33
CA ALA A 89 -13.40 12.81 -26.88
C ALA A 89 -12.21 13.36 -27.70
N PRO A 90 -12.46 14.12 -28.84
CA PRO A 90 -13.79 14.50 -29.33
C PRO A 90 -14.41 13.48 -30.32
N ASP A 91 -13.64 12.58 -30.89
CA ASP A 91 -14.01 11.81 -32.10
C ASP A 91 -14.77 10.53 -31.81
N PHE A 92 -14.67 10.03 -30.60
CA PHE A 92 -15.20 8.75 -30.16
C PHE A 92 -14.71 7.54 -30.97
N ALA A 93 -13.53 7.67 -31.59
CA ALA A 93 -12.90 6.59 -32.34
C ALA A 93 -12.49 5.44 -31.38
N PRO A 94 -12.59 4.17 -31.79
CA PRO A 94 -12.12 3.05 -30.99
C PRO A 94 -10.62 3.16 -30.71
N VAL A 95 -10.18 2.75 -29.51
CA VAL A 95 -8.78 2.88 -29.08
C VAL A 95 -8.08 1.53 -28.89
N TRP A 96 -8.84 0.43 -28.84
CA TRP A 96 -8.32 -0.93 -28.62
C TRP A 96 -8.42 -1.84 -29.85
N THR A 97 -9.25 -1.45 -30.82
CA THR A 97 -9.46 -2.20 -32.06
C THR A 97 -8.85 -1.45 -33.24
N ASP A 98 -8.32 -2.19 -34.19
CA ASP A 98 -7.85 -1.63 -35.47
C ASP A 98 -9.01 -1.36 -36.44
N SER A 99 -8.70 -0.80 -37.61
CA SER A 99 -9.69 -0.50 -38.67
C SER A 99 -10.39 -1.74 -39.23
N ALA A 100 -9.83 -2.92 -39.07
CA ALA A 100 -10.43 -4.20 -39.44
C ALA A 100 -11.27 -4.81 -38.29
N GLY A 101 -11.30 -4.16 -37.13
CA GLY A 101 -12.06 -4.60 -35.98
C GLY A 101 -11.39 -5.71 -35.14
N PHE A 102 -10.09 -5.92 -35.34
CA PHE A 102 -9.31 -6.84 -34.52
C PHE A 102 -8.75 -6.14 -33.29
N LEU A 103 -8.66 -6.88 -32.18
CA LEU A 103 -8.01 -6.38 -30.97
C LEU A 103 -6.51 -6.24 -31.19
N GLY A 104 -6.00 -5.02 -31.01
CA GLY A 104 -4.58 -4.72 -31.12
C GLY A 104 -3.75 -5.30 -29.95
N ALA A 105 -2.41 -5.30 -30.13
CA ALA A 105 -1.47 -5.77 -29.12
C ALA A 105 -1.61 -5.06 -27.77
N ASN A 106 -1.95 -3.77 -27.77
CA ASN A 106 -2.22 -3.00 -26.56
C ASN A 106 -3.40 -3.57 -25.76
N ALA A 107 -4.49 -3.99 -26.41
CA ALA A 107 -5.65 -4.58 -25.76
C ALA A 107 -5.32 -5.94 -25.12
N ALA A 108 -4.61 -6.79 -25.85
CA ALA A 108 -4.16 -8.09 -25.34
C ALA A 108 -3.25 -7.92 -24.10
N ALA A 109 -2.30 -7.00 -24.15
CA ALA A 109 -1.40 -6.69 -23.06
C ALA A 109 -2.13 -6.11 -21.84
N ALA A 110 -3.11 -5.22 -22.04
CA ALA A 110 -3.94 -4.66 -20.98
C ALA A 110 -4.79 -5.74 -20.29
N LEU A 111 -5.45 -6.61 -21.05
CA LEU A 111 -6.23 -7.73 -20.51
C LEU A 111 -5.37 -8.71 -19.72
N ALA A 112 -4.17 -9.04 -20.23
CA ALA A 112 -3.21 -9.90 -19.52
C ALA A 112 -2.76 -9.29 -18.18
N LEU A 113 -2.53 -7.98 -18.14
CA LEU A 113 -2.16 -7.29 -16.90
C LEU A 113 -3.33 -7.24 -15.91
N LEU A 114 -4.55 -6.94 -16.36
CA LEU A 114 -5.76 -6.96 -15.53
C LEU A 114 -6.05 -8.35 -14.96
N ALA A 115 -5.81 -9.41 -15.73
CA ALA A 115 -5.93 -10.79 -15.24
C ALA A 115 -4.95 -11.09 -14.10
N ARG A 116 -3.78 -10.43 -14.08
CA ARG A 116 -2.76 -10.51 -13.03
C ARG A 116 -2.88 -9.41 -11.96
N ALA A 117 -4.00 -8.70 -11.86
CA ALA A 117 -4.20 -7.64 -10.88
C ALA A 117 -3.94 -8.09 -9.42
N ALA A 118 -4.06 -9.40 -9.14
CA ALA A 118 -3.74 -9.99 -7.83
C ALA A 118 -2.28 -9.77 -7.42
N GLU A 119 -1.34 -9.71 -8.36
CA GLU A 119 0.07 -9.40 -8.10
C GLU A 119 0.28 -8.00 -7.49
N HIS A 120 -0.71 -7.14 -7.65
CA HIS A 120 -0.76 -5.80 -7.08
C HIS A 120 -1.71 -5.72 -5.87
N GLY A 121 -2.18 -6.86 -5.31
CA GLY A 121 -3.15 -6.88 -4.22
C GLY A 121 -4.54 -6.36 -4.61
N LEU A 122 -4.87 -6.44 -5.91
CA LEU A 122 -6.17 -6.04 -6.48
C LEU A 122 -6.82 -7.27 -7.11
N ARG A 123 -8.15 -7.38 -7.02
CA ARG A 123 -8.84 -8.56 -7.58
C ARG A 123 -9.20 -8.34 -9.04
N PRO A 124 -8.90 -9.29 -9.96
CA PRO A 124 -9.31 -9.20 -11.37
C PRO A 124 -10.82 -8.96 -11.53
N ALA A 125 -11.63 -9.53 -10.64
CA ALA A 125 -13.09 -9.34 -10.64
C ALA A 125 -13.54 -7.88 -10.45
N TYR A 126 -12.70 -7.01 -9.87
CA TYR A 126 -13.02 -5.57 -9.74
C TYR A 126 -13.06 -4.86 -11.09
N TYR A 127 -12.41 -5.43 -12.09
CA TYR A 127 -12.21 -4.88 -13.43
C TYR A 127 -13.01 -5.65 -14.49
N GLY A 128 -13.94 -6.53 -14.08
CA GLY A 128 -14.77 -7.29 -15.01
C GLY A 128 -14.02 -8.21 -15.97
N VAL A 129 -12.84 -8.71 -15.55
CA VAL A 129 -11.90 -9.45 -16.43
C VAL A 129 -12.56 -10.64 -17.12
N LEU A 130 -13.38 -11.43 -16.40
CA LEU A 130 -14.06 -12.57 -17.00
C LEU A 130 -15.02 -12.16 -18.13
N GLY A 131 -15.79 -11.09 -17.92
CA GLY A 131 -16.70 -10.56 -18.97
C GLY A 131 -15.95 -10.00 -20.17
N LEU A 132 -14.82 -9.31 -19.94
CA LEU A 132 -13.95 -8.81 -21.02
C LEU A 132 -13.32 -9.96 -21.82
N GLN A 133 -12.90 -11.03 -21.16
CA GLN A 133 -12.38 -12.22 -21.82
C GLN A 133 -13.47 -12.93 -22.63
N ALA A 134 -14.68 -13.10 -22.08
CA ALA A 134 -15.80 -13.68 -22.79
C ALA A 134 -16.19 -12.86 -24.05
N LEU A 135 -16.22 -11.52 -23.95
CA LEU A 135 -16.44 -10.65 -25.10
C LEU A 135 -15.34 -10.80 -26.15
N ARG A 136 -14.08 -10.84 -25.75
CA ARG A 136 -12.94 -11.08 -26.66
C ARG A 136 -13.09 -12.42 -27.39
N ASP A 137 -13.38 -13.49 -26.64
CA ASP A 137 -13.46 -14.84 -27.20
C ASP A 137 -14.66 -14.96 -28.15
N SER A 138 -15.81 -14.36 -27.80
CA SER A 138 -16.97 -14.26 -28.71
C SER A 138 -16.65 -13.50 -29.99
N LEU A 139 -15.87 -12.42 -29.93
CA LEU A 139 -15.44 -11.67 -31.11
C LEU A 139 -14.42 -12.43 -31.98
N ALA A 140 -13.65 -13.33 -31.40
CA ALA A 140 -12.71 -14.19 -32.10
C ALA A 140 -13.38 -15.38 -32.81
N ASP A 141 -14.56 -15.80 -32.37
CA ASP A 141 -15.32 -16.92 -32.97
C ASP A 141 -16.14 -16.44 -34.17
N PRO A 142 -15.83 -16.90 -35.39
CA PRO A 142 -16.57 -16.51 -36.60
C PRO A 142 -18.04 -16.95 -36.60
N GLY A 143 -18.38 -18.00 -35.84
CA GLY A 143 -19.73 -18.56 -35.74
C GLY A 143 -20.61 -17.90 -34.69
N ALA A 144 -20.04 -17.10 -33.76
CA ALA A 144 -20.74 -16.57 -32.61
C ALA A 144 -21.63 -15.35 -32.86
N HIS A 145 -21.68 -14.82 -34.13
CA HIS A 145 -22.36 -13.57 -34.41
C HIS A 145 -23.65 -13.75 -35.20
N ALA A 146 -24.73 -13.16 -34.70
CA ALA A 146 -26.01 -13.10 -35.41
C ALA A 146 -26.03 -12.10 -36.59
N GLY A 147 -24.96 -11.32 -36.78
CA GLY A 147 -24.81 -10.37 -37.91
C GLY A 147 -23.82 -9.23 -37.62
N PRO A 148 -23.51 -8.40 -38.67
CA PRO A 148 -22.52 -7.31 -38.57
C PRO A 148 -22.84 -6.27 -37.49
N ALA A 149 -24.12 -5.92 -37.32
CA ALA A 149 -24.56 -4.95 -36.31
C ALA A 149 -24.32 -5.43 -34.88
N GLN A 150 -24.56 -6.71 -34.60
CA GLN A 150 -24.30 -7.28 -33.27
C GLN A 150 -22.79 -7.32 -33.01
N ARG A 151 -21.99 -7.71 -34.00
CA ARG A 151 -20.52 -7.69 -33.89
C ARG A 151 -20.00 -6.29 -33.56
N ALA A 152 -20.48 -5.26 -34.27
CA ALA A 152 -20.10 -3.87 -34.05
C ALA A 152 -20.45 -3.41 -32.62
N ARG A 153 -21.64 -3.77 -32.11
CA ARG A 153 -22.04 -3.49 -30.69
C ARG A 153 -21.11 -4.17 -29.69
N GLN A 154 -20.74 -5.41 -29.91
CA GLN A 154 -19.83 -6.15 -29.03
C GLN A 154 -18.41 -5.53 -29.06
N GLN A 155 -17.93 -5.10 -30.23
CA GLN A 155 -16.65 -4.40 -30.37
C GLN A 155 -16.66 -3.05 -29.62
N ALA A 156 -17.70 -2.23 -29.81
CA ALA A 156 -17.87 -0.98 -29.07
C ALA A 156 -17.95 -1.20 -27.56
N ALA A 157 -18.65 -2.24 -27.12
CA ALA A 157 -18.76 -2.61 -25.71
C ALA A 157 -17.41 -3.02 -25.13
N LEU A 158 -16.64 -3.87 -25.83
CA LEU A 158 -15.30 -4.28 -25.40
C LEU A 158 -14.36 -3.09 -25.30
N ASP A 159 -14.39 -2.18 -26.29
CA ASP A 159 -13.55 -0.98 -26.33
C ASP A 159 -13.81 -0.07 -25.11
N VAL A 160 -15.09 0.23 -24.82
CA VAL A 160 -15.50 1.07 -23.68
C VAL A 160 -15.21 0.40 -22.33
N TYR A 161 -15.56 -0.88 -22.17
CA TYR A 161 -15.38 -1.57 -20.89
C TYR A 161 -13.92 -1.87 -20.57
N LEU A 162 -13.08 -2.15 -21.58
CA LEU A 162 -11.65 -2.29 -21.39
C LEU A 162 -11.02 -0.95 -20.96
N SER A 163 -11.46 0.16 -21.56
CA SER A 163 -11.04 1.50 -21.13
C SER A 163 -11.42 1.80 -19.68
N ASP A 164 -12.64 1.46 -19.27
CA ASP A 164 -13.09 1.64 -17.89
C ASP A 164 -12.27 0.80 -16.90
N ALA A 165 -12.02 -0.46 -17.25
CA ALA A 165 -11.22 -1.37 -16.45
C ALA A 165 -9.77 -0.87 -16.27
N VAL A 166 -9.14 -0.45 -17.37
CA VAL A 166 -7.76 0.07 -17.36
C VAL A 166 -7.65 1.37 -16.56
N LEU A 167 -8.53 2.33 -16.80
CA LEU A 167 -8.52 3.61 -16.08
C LEU A 167 -8.85 3.44 -14.60
N THR A 168 -9.75 2.52 -14.28
CA THR A 168 -10.05 2.15 -12.88
C THR A 168 -8.84 1.52 -12.21
N PHE A 169 -8.16 0.58 -12.87
CA PHE A 169 -6.94 -0.05 -12.36
C PHE A 169 -5.82 0.98 -12.12
N MET A 170 -5.54 1.85 -13.08
CA MET A 170 -4.56 2.94 -12.96
C MET A 170 -4.87 3.84 -11.75
N ARG A 171 -6.14 4.21 -11.57
CA ARG A 171 -6.62 4.98 -10.44
C ARG A 171 -6.41 4.25 -9.11
N ASP A 172 -6.80 2.98 -9.03
CA ASP A 172 -6.71 2.17 -7.82
C ASP A 172 -5.25 1.90 -7.42
N LEU A 173 -4.33 1.77 -8.39
CA LEU A 173 -2.89 1.71 -8.13
C LEU A 173 -2.30 3.02 -7.59
N THR A 174 -2.79 4.15 -8.08
CA THR A 174 -2.26 5.46 -7.70
C THR A 174 -2.66 5.87 -6.28
N ARG A 175 -3.91 5.65 -5.89
CA ARG A 175 -4.50 6.21 -4.66
C ARG A 175 -5.11 5.18 -3.72
N GLY A 176 -5.11 3.92 -4.10
CA GLY A 176 -5.84 2.87 -3.41
C GLY A 176 -7.32 2.82 -3.79
N ARG A 177 -7.93 1.69 -3.46
CA ARG A 177 -9.34 1.43 -3.72
C ARG A 177 -10.26 2.02 -2.65
N LEU A 178 -9.82 2.04 -1.38
CA LEU A 178 -10.61 2.50 -0.23
C LEU A 178 -10.56 4.03 0.04
N ARG A 179 -9.74 4.76 -0.68
CA ARG A 179 -9.69 6.24 -0.75
C ARG A 179 -9.80 6.99 0.59
N PRO A 180 -8.85 6.90 1.52
CA PRO A 180 -8.80 7.88 2.60
C PRO A 180 -8.45 9.27 2.04
N HIS A 181 -8.93 10.32 2.70
CA HIS A 181 -8.80 11.72 2.26
C HIS A 181 -7.35 12.18 1.99
N THR A 182 -6.35 11.48 2.52
CA THR A 182 -4.92 11.76 2.35
C THR A 182 -4.36 11.43 0.96
N ALA A 183 -5.08 10.64 0.14
CA ALA A 183 -4.61 10.22 -1.18
C ALA A 183 -4.72 11.30 -2.28
N VAL A 184 -5.40 12.42 -2.02
CA VAL A 184 -5.67 13.50 -2.98
C VAL A 184 -4.40 14.14 -3.54
N ALA A 185 -3.34 14.26 -2.74
CA ALA A 185 -2.08 14.89 -3.16
C ALA A 185 -1.36 14.08 -4.26
N ARG A 186 -1.41 12.75 -4.20
CA ARG A 186 -0.77 11.89 -5.22
C ARG A 186 -1.50 11.92 -6.57
N GLU A 187 -2.84 11.97 -6.54
CA GLU A 187 -3.63 12.02 -7.77
C GLU A 187 -3.34 13.29 -8.58
N ARG A 188 -3.19 14.44 -7.92
CA ARG A 188 -2.82 15.71 -8.57
C ARG A 188 -1.42 15.65 -9.20
N ALA A 189 -0.47 15.00 -8.55
CA ALA A 189 0.90 14.85 -9.06
C ALA A 189 0.99 13.89 -10.24
N ALA A 190 0.13 12.87 -10.32
CA ALA A 190 0.12 11.88 -11.39
C ALA A 190 -0.55 12.36 -12.69
N GLY A 191 -1.28 13.47 -12.66
CA GLY A 191 -2.06 13.98 -13.79
C GLY A 191 -3.28 13.11 -14.15
N PRO A 192 -4.06 13.51 -15.19
CA PRO A 192 -5.25 12.78 -15.61
C PRO A 192 -4.90 11.41 -16.23
N PRO A 193 -5.44 10.29 -15.72
CA PRO A 193 -5.11 8.96 -16.21
C PRO A 193 -5.50 8.74 -17.68
N ALA A 194 -6.56 9.39 -18.17
CA ALA A 194 -6.96 9.32 -19.59
C ALA A 194 -5.89 9.90 -20.52
N THR A 195 -5.24 11.00 -20.16
CA THR A 195 -4.16 11.60 -20.94
C THR A 195 -2.94 10.67 -21.00
N ALA A 196 -2.57 10.08 -19.84
CA ALA A 196 -1.48 9.12 -19.76
C ALA A 196 -1.75 7.87 -20.62
N LEU A 197 -2.99 7.34 -20.57
CA LEU A 197 -3.39 6.18 -21.35
C LEU A 197 -3.39 6.49 -22.84
N ARG A 198 -3.92 7.64 -23.27
CA ARG A 198 -3.90 8.06 -24.69
C ARG A 198 -2.47 8.13 -25.24
N ALA A 199 -1.55 8.72 -24.49
CA ALA A 199 -0.14 8.77 -24.89
C ALA A 199 0.50 7.38 -24.95
N ALA A 200 0.13 6.48 -24.06
CA ALA A 200 0.63 5.11 -24.03
C ALA A 200 0.10 4.25 -25.17
N LEU A 201 -1.17 4.43 -25.56
CA LEU A 201 -1.78 3.77 -26.71
C LEU A 201 -1.02 4.12 -28.01
N ALA A 202 -0.74 5.42 -28.21
CA ALA A 202 0.03 5.89 -29.38
C ALA A 202 1.46 5.35 -29.43
N ARG A 203 2.08 5.10 -28.26
CA ARG A 203 3.47 4.62 -28.14
C ARG A 203 3.60 3.10 -27.94
N GLN A 204 2.50 2.38 -27.89
CA GLN A 204 2.46 0.95 -27.55
C GLN A 204 3.11 0.60 -26.20
N THR A 205 2.94 1.47 -25.21
CA THR A 205 3.52 1.32 -23.86
C THR A 205 2.45 1.17 -22.76
N VAL A 206 1.28 0.65 -23.10
CA VAL A 206 0.11 0.54 -22.21
C VAL A 206 0.44 -0.18 -20.91
N PRO A 207 1.11 -1.35 -20.87
CA PRO A 207 1.43 -2.02 -19.60
C PRO A 207 2.26 -1.15 -18.64
N ALA A 208 3.26 -0.43 -19.15
CA ALA A 208 4.09 0.47 -18.36
C ALA A 208 3.27 1.65 -17.80
N ALA A 209 2.39 2.25 -18.61
CA ALA A 209 1.50 3.32 -18.16
C ALA A 209 0.50 2.86 -17.10
N MET A 210 -0.05 1.65 -17.24
CA MET A 210 -0.98 1.08 -16.28
C MET A 210 -0.39 0.99 -14.86
N VAL A 211 0.90 0.68 -14.75
CA VAL A 211 1.57 0.52 -13.44
C VAL A 211 2.38 1.75 -13.00
N ALA A 212 2.48 2.79 -13.81
CA ALA A 212 3.29 3.99 -13.53
C ALA A 212 2.87 4.74 -12.26
N GLY A 213 1.58 4.70 -11.90
CA GLY A 213 1.03 5.37 -10.71
C GLY A 213 1.33 4.69 -9.39
N GLN A 214 2.02 3.56 -9.37
CA GLN A 214 2.36 2.85 -8.14
C GLN A 214 3.23 3.67 -7.19
N PRO A 215 3.13 3.44 -5.86
CA PRO A 215 4.08 4.02 -4.91
C PRO A 215 5.53 3.68 -5.25
N ALA A 216 6.38 4.71 -5.28
CA ALA A 216 7.80 4.55 -5.56
C ALA A 216 8.63 4.15 -4.33
N ASN A 217 8.03 4.13 -3.13
CA ASN A 217 8.74 3.77 -1.91
C ASN A 217 9.20 2.30 -1.93
N ARG A 218 10.31 2.06 -1.25
CA ARG A 218 10.97 0.75 -1.15
C ARG A 218 10.04 -0.34 -0.62
N GLU A 219 9.28 -0.05 0.43
CA GLU A 219 8.44 -1.00 1.13
C GLU A 219 7.31 -1.52 0.25
N TYR A 220 6.66 -0.61 -0.50
CA TYR A 220 5.63 -1.02 -1.47
C TYR A 220 6.20 -1.92 -2.56
N ARG A 221 7.33 -1.50 -3.17
CA ARG A 221 7.93 -2.25 -4.28
C ARG A 221 8.38 -3.64 -3.86
N GLN A 222 9.04 -3.74 -2.69
CA GLN A 222 9.47 -5.04 -2.16
C GLN A 222 8.27 -5.93 -1.82
N LEU A 223 7.22 -5.37 -1.20
CA LEU A 223 6.02 -6.13 -0.87
C LEU A 223 5.28 -6.60 -2.13
N GLN A 224 5.14 -5.74 -3.14
CA GLN A 224 4.48 -6.07 -4.40
C GLN A 224 5.26 -7.17 -5.15
N GLN A 225 6.58 -7.05 -5.25
CA GLN A 225 7.43 -8.05 -5.89
C GLN A 225 7.37 -9.40 -5.15
N ALA A 226 7.44 -9.38 -3.82
CA ALA A 226 7.34 -10.61 -3.02
C ALA A 226 5.96 -11.25 -3.14
N LEU A 227 4.88 -10.46 -3.25
CA LEU A 227 3.52 -10.97 -3.48
C LEU A 227 3.39 -11.63 -4.85
N SER A 228 3.93 -11.00 -5.91
CA SER A 228 3.92 -11.57 -7.26
C SER A 228 4.65 -12.93 -7.30
N GLN A 229 5.83 -13.02 -6.69
CA GLN A 229 6.59 -14.27 -6.60
C GLN A 229 5.85 -15.33 -5.76
N TRP A 230 5.24 -14.92 -4.66
CA TRP A 230 4.49 -15.83 -3.79
C TRP A 230 3.25 -16.40 -4.49
N LEU A 231 2.54 -15.59 -5.29
CA LEU A 231 1.39 -16.04 -6.08
C LEU A 231 1.79 -17.02 -7.22
N ALA A 232 3.01 -16.92 -7.73
CA ALA A 232 3.54 -17.84 -8.73
C ALA A 232 3.97 -19.19 -8.14
N THR A 233 4.05 -19.31 -6.79
CA THR A 233 4.48 -20.55 -6.13
C THR A 233 3.26 -21.45 -5.90
N PRO A 234 3.28 -22.72 -6.37
CA PRO A 234 2.21 -23.68 -6.09
C PRO A 234 2.02 -23.91 -4.58
N TYR A 235 0.79 -24.14 -4.17
CA TYR A 235 0.44 -24.46 -2.79
C TYR A 235 -0.52 -25.65 -2.73
N PRO A 236 -0.52 -26.45 -1.65
CA PRO A 236 -1.41 -27.58 -1.50
C PRO A 236 -2.90 -27.17 -1.48
N PRO A 237 -3.80 -27.92 -2.11
CA PRO A 237 -5.24 -27.60 -2.17
C PRO A 237 -5.91 -27.46 -0.80
N ASP A 238 -5.52 -28.22 0.19
CA ASP A 238 -6.01 -28.20 1.57
C ASP A 238 -5.60 -26.93 2.33
N SER A 239 -4.62 -26.19 1.83
CA SER A 239 -4.18 -24.90 2.39
C SER A 239 -4.84 -23.67 1.77
N GLN A 240 -5.85 -23.81 0.90
CA GLN A 240 -6.47 -22.71 0.16
C GLN A 240 -7.03 -21.61 1.06
N ALA A 241 -7.67 -21.93 2.17
CA ALA A 241 -8.19 -20.93 3.10
C ALA A 241 -7.08 -20.10 3.74
N ALA A 242 -6.00 -20.76 4.19
CA ALA A 242 -4.83 -20.08 4.76
C ALA A 242 -4.10 -19.23 3.71
N HIS A 243 -3.98 -19.74 2.47
CA HIS A 243 -3.41 -19.00 1.34
C HIS A 243 -4.25 -17.76 1.03
N SER A 244 -5.57 -17.88 0.97
CA SER A 244 -6.48 -16.74 0.76
C SER A 244 -6.35 -15.68 1.86
N ALA A 245 -6.30 -16.08 3.13
CA ALA A 245 -6.13 -15.15 4.26
C ALA A 245 -4.78 -14.41 4.19
N ARG A 246 -3.70 -15.10 3.87
CA ARG A 246 -2.37 -14.49 3.67
C ARG A 246 -2.32 -13.55 2.49
N TYR A 247 -2.95 -13.91 1.36
CA TYR A 247 -3.12 -13.02 0.23
C TYR A 247 -3.84 -11.73 0.64
N GLN A 248 -4.97 -11.85 1.33
CA GLN A 248 -5.74 -10.69 1.80
C GLN A 248 -4.88 -9.80 2.70
N GLN A 249 -4.14 -10.38 3.65
CA GLN A 249 -3.25 -9.62 4.53
C GLN A 249 -2.15 -8.87 3.74
N ALA A 250 -1.52 -9.48 2.74
CA ALA A 250 -0.56 -8.81 1.88
C ALA A 250 -1.20 -7.68 1.06
N ALA A 251 -2.38 -7.93 0.49
CA ALA A 251 -3.13 -6.95 -0.30
C ALA A 251 -3.56 -5.73 0.53
N LEU A 252 -4.00 -5.91 1.79
CA LEU A 252 -4.30 -4.83 2.73
C LEU A 252 -3.10 -3.90 2.93
N ASN A 253 -1.91 -4.47 3.01
CA ASN A 253 -0.71 -3.69 3.25
C ASN A 253 -0.23 -2.96 1.99
N LEU A 254 -0.42 -3.52 0.79
CA LEU A 254 -0.25 -2.78 -0.46
C LEU A 254 -1.25 -1.61 -0.55
N GLU A 255 -2.50 -1.83 -0.13
CA GLU A 255 -3.52 -0.78 -0.08
C GLU A 255 -3.11 0.36 0.87
N ARG A 256 -2.64 0.06 2.09
CA ARG A 256 -2.11 1.05 3.05
C ARG A 256 -0.98 1.88 2.46
N TRP A 257 -0.02 1.25 1.77
CA TRP A 257 1.09 1.95 1.16
C TRP A 257 0.68 2.89 0.02
N ARG A 258 -0.45 2.64 -0.66
CA ARG A 258 -1.01 3.56 -1.66
C ARG A 258 -1.53 4.85 -1.06
N TRP A 259 -1.94 4.83 0.20
CA TRP A 259 -2.43 6.02 0.90
C TRP A 259 -1.31 6.96 1.34
N GLU A 260 -0.10 6.46 1.43
CA GLU A 260 1.03 7.21 1.93
C GLU A 260 1.62 8.11 0.86
N ALA A 261 1.57 9.43 1.10
CA ALA A 261 2.24 10.44 0.26
C ALA A 261 3.75 10.51 0.57
N VAL A 262 4.43 9.37 0.61
CA VAL A 262 5.86 9.33 0.92
C VAL A 262 6.64 9.59 -0.36
N ALA A 263 7.30 10.74 -0.43
CA ALA A 263 8.40 10.91 -1.37
C ALA A 263 9.50 9.89 -1.02
N PRO A 264 10.10 9.20 -1.99
CA PRO A 264 11.20 8.31 -1.73
C PRO A 264 12.40 9.11 -1.22
N ALA A 265 12.50 9.27 0.12
CA ALA A 265 13.70 9.78 0.74
C ALA A 265 14.79 8.71 0.61
N SER A 266 16.01 9.12 0.29
CA SER A 266 17.15 8.19 0.25
C SER A 266 17.46 7.61 1.63
N ASP A 267 17.25 8.42 2.67
CA ASP A 267 17.52 8.08 4.07
C ASP A 267 16.34 8.42 4.96
N TYR A 268 15.92 7.48 5.80
CA TYR A 268 14.82 7.67 6.74
C TYR A 268 14.85 6.67 7.89
N VAL A 269 14.08 6.96 8.92
CA VAL A 269 13.72 6.02 9.97
C VAL A 269 12.30 5.51 9.71
N LEU A 270 12.13 4.21 9.71
CA LEU A 270 10.84 3.54 9.64
C LEU A 270 10.59 2.77 10.92
N ILE A 271 9.49 3.05 11.60
CA ILE A 271 8.99 2.27 12.72
C ILE A 271 7.76 1.52 12.26
N ASN A 272 7.85 0.19 12.23
CA ASN A 272 6.68 -0.66 11.96
C ASN A 272 6.12 -1.19 13.28
N VAL A 273 4.94 -0.69 13.67
CA VAL A 273 4.30 -1.03 14.95
C VAL A 273 4.04 -2.54 15.10
N PRO A 274 3.42 -3.25 14.14
CA PRO A 274 3.23 -4.71 14.22
C PRO A 274 4.52 -5.53 14.28
N ALA A 275 5.62 -5.01 13.74
CA ALA A 275 6.91 -5.68 13.78
C ALA A 275 7.65 -5.44 15.11
N TYR A 276 7.23 -4.46 15.89
CA TYR A 276 7.98 -3.97 17.05
C TYR A 276 9.43 -3.62 16.69
N GLU A 277 9.62 -2.98 15.54
CA GLU A 277 10.95 -2.73 14.97
C GLU A 277 11.07 -1.30 14.45
N LEU A 278 12.22 -0.69 14.71
CA LEU A 278 12.71 0.52 14.07
C LEU A 278 13.83 0.14 13.10
N GLN A 279 13.70 0.57 11.86
CA GLN A 279 14.72 0.46 10.82
C GLN A 279 15.28 1.83 10.48
N VAL A 280 16.60 1.94 10.37
CA VAL A 280 17.26 3.05 9.71
C VAL A 280 17.56 2.61 8.28
N VAL A 281 16.96 3.27 7.32
CA VAL A 281 17.19 3.02 5.89
C VAL A 281 18.14 4.09 5.37
N ALA A 282 19.18 3.68 4.67
CA ALA A 282 20.14 4.55 4.00
C ALA A 282 20.42 4.03 2.60
N ALA A 283 20.34 4.90 1.61
CA ALA A 283 20.52 4.55 0.19
C ALA A 283 19.66 3.34 -0.24
N GLY A 284 18.43 3.24 0.28
CA GLY A 284 17.49 2.17 -0.06
C GLY A 284 17.74 0.82 0.64
N VAL A 285 18.75 0.70 1.52
CA VAL A 285 19.02 -0.51 2.29
C VAL A 285 18.86 -0.29 3.80
N VAL A 286 18.52 -1.34 4.55
CA VAL A 286 18.42 -1.26 6.01
C VAL A 286 19.82 -1.28 6.61
N ALA A 287 20.28 -0.10 7.04
CA ALA A 287 21.60 0.09 7.67
C ALA A 287 21.59 -0.35 9.16
N ARG A 288 20.45 -0.22 9.86
CA ARG A 288 20.32 -0.53 11.28
C ARG A 288 18.90 -1.04 11.59
N ARG A 289 18.81 -1.94 12.57
CA ARG A 289 17.56 -2.42 13.17
C ARG A 289 17.63 -2.28 14.68
N HIS A 290 16.52 -1.90 15.29
CA HIS A 290 16.36 -1.81 16.74
C HIS A 290 15.00 -2.38 17.11
N ARG A 291 14.93 -3.11 18.23
CA ARG A 291 13.65 -3.49 18.82
C ARG A 291 12.98 -2.26 19.44
N VAL A 292 11.64 -2.21 19.40
CA VAL A 292 10.88 -1.15 20.05
C VAL A 292 9.75 -1.73 20.90
N VAL A 293 9.37 -0.96 21.94
CA VAL A 293 8.13 -1.16 22.68
C VAL A 293 7.17 -0.06 22.26
N VAL A 294 5.98 -0.43 21.83
CA VAL A 294 4.93 0.49 21.32
C VAL A 294 3.76 0.57 22.32
N GLY A 295 2.79 1.42 22.03
CA GLY A 295 1.57 1.57 22.82
C GLY A 295 0.78 0.27 22.95
N LYS A 296 0.14 0.08 24.11
CA LYS A 296 -0.87 -0.97 24.28
C LYS A 296 -2.12 -0.67 23.41
N PRO A 297 -2.99 -1.65 23.12
CA PRO A 297 -4.16 -1.40 22.26
C PRO A 297 -5.06 -0.24 22.70
N SER A 298 -5.22 -0.04 24.01
CA SER A 298 -6.01 1.07 24.58
C SER A 298 -5.34 2.45 24.46
N THR A 299 -4.03 2.50 24.23
CA THR A 299 -3.23 3.71 24.01
C THR A 299 -2.28 3.51 22.86
N ALA A 300 -2.85 3.20 21.70
CA ALA A 300 -2.12 2.78 20.51
C ALA A 300 -1.15 3.86 19.99
N THR A 301 0.06 3.46 19.63
CA THR A 301 0.98 4.33 18.90
C THR A 301 0.35 4.73 17.55
N PRO A 302 0.22 6.05 17.28
CA PRO A 302 -0.36 6.52 16.03
C PRO A 302 0.56 6.30 14.83
N THR A 303 -0.01 6.17 13.65
CA THR A 303 0.74 6.29 12.39
C THR A 303 0.96 7.77 12.09
N LEU A 304 2.18 8.14 11.75
CA LEU A 304 2.53 9.53 11.46
C LEU A 304 3.74 9.63 10.54
N THR A 305 3.89 10.80 9.93
CA THR A 305 5.08 11.22 9.20
C THR A 305 5.65 12.45 9.85
N SER A 306 6.94 12.46 10.14
CA SER A 306 7.64 13.58 10.77
C SER A 306 9.12 13.60 10.39
N THR A 307 9.92 14.36 11.13
CA THR A 307 11.37 14.49 10.92
C THR A 307 12.08 14.63 12.26
N ILE A 308 13.07 13.78 12.51
CA ILE A 308 13.95 13.90 13.66
C ILE A 308 14.93 15.06 13.39
N ARG A 309 14.83 16.12 14.20
CA ARG A 309 15.64 17.33 14.08
C ARG A 309 16.70 17.44 15.16
N TYR A 310 16.43 16.86 16.31
CA TYR A 310 17.33 16.86 17.46
C TYR A 310 16.99 15.72 18.41
N PHE A 311 17.89 15.46 19.32
CA PHE A 311 17.64 14.58 20.46
C PHE A 311 18.20 15.22 21.75
N THR A 312 17.59 14.91 22.87
CA THR A 312 17.98 15.40 24.20
C THR A 312 18.66 14.27 24.95
N LEU A 313 19.88 14.49 25.40
CA LEU A 313 20.60 13.63 26.35
C LEU A 313 20.15 13.96 27.76
N ALA A 314 20.10 12.95 28.63
CA ALA A 314 19.68 13.06 30.03
C ALA A 314 18.41 13.92 30.19
N PRO A 315 17.28 13.55 29.53
CA PRO A 315 16.06 14.35 29.56
C PRO A 315 15.42 14.33 30.95
N GLY A 316 14.85 15.45 31.38
CA GLY A 316 13.82 15.43 32.43
C GLY A 316 12.49 14.94 31.84
N TRP A 317 11.69 14.27 32.62
CA TRP A 317 10.37 13.80 32.20
C TRP A 317 9.26 14.63 32.85
N HIS A 318 8.48 15.30 32.00
CA HIS A 318 7.22 15.91 32.42
C HIS A 318 6.13 14.85 32.28
N VAL A 319 5.52 14.49 33.39
CA VAL A 319 4.49 13.44 33.41
C VAL A 319 3.25 13.96 32.69
N PRO A 320 2.77 13.26 31.65
CA PRO A 320 1.52 13.63 30.99
C PRO A 320 0.36 13.65 31.99
N HIS A 321 -0.57 14.60 31.84
CA HIS A 321 -1.72 14.76 32.73
C HIS A 321 -2.52 13.46 32.91
N SER A 322 -2.75 12.71 31.83
CA SER A 322 -3.44 11.42 31.88
C SER A 322 -2.74 10.40 32.80
N ILE A 323 -1.41 10.30 32.73
CA ILE A 323 -0.62 9.40 33.59
C ILE A 323 -0.65 9.91 35.06
N ALA A 324 -0.47 11.23 35.24
CA ALA A 324 -0.50 11.83 36.56
C ALA A 324 -1.83 11.59 37.27
N THR A 325 -2.95 11.74 36.57
CA THR A 325 -4.29 11.66 37.14
C THR A 325 -4.85 10.24 37.19
N GLN A 326 -4.59 9.40 36.20
CA GLN A 326 -5.19 8.05 36.14
C GLN A 326 -4.33 6.98 36.81
N GLU A 327 -3.01 7.15 36.85
CA GLU A 327 -2.11 6.13 37.40
C GLU A 327 -1.39 6.56 38.66
N MET A 328 -0.92 7.82 38.74
CA MET A 328 -0.14 8.28 39.89
C MET A 328 -1.03 8.77 41.04
N LEU A 329 -2.04 9.58 40.75
CA LEU A 329 -2.92 10.15 41.75
C LEU A 329 -3.57 9.07 42.69
N PRO A 330 -4.08 7.94 42.18
CA PRO A 330 -4.57 6.88 43.08
C PRO A 330 -3.51 6.33 44.03
N ARG A 331 -2.25 6.21 43.56
CA ARG A 331 -1.12 5.72 44.35
C ARG A 331 -0.65 6.75 45.39
N VAL A 332 -0.59 8.01 44.98
CA VAL A 332 -0.21 9.13 45.87
C VAL A 332 -1.23 9.32 46.99
N ARG A 333 -2.52 9.11 46.74
CA ARG A 333 -3.57 9.13 47.76
C ARG A 333 -3.41 8.02 48.80
N GLN A 334 -2.88 6.86 48.40
CA GLN A 334 -2.61 5.76 49.30
C GLN A 334 -1.31 5.98 50.09
N ASP A 335 -0.27 6.46 49.41
CA ASP A 335 1.03 6.72 50.03
C ASP A 335 1.78 7.83 49.24
N VAL A 336 1.88 9.00 49.86
CA VAL A 336 2.58 10.16 49.31
C VAL A 336 4.06 9.90 49.05
N ARG A 337 4.69 8.96 49.80
CA ARG A 337 6.10 8.56 49.59
C ARG A 337 6.32 7.85 48.23
N TYR A 338 5.23 7.47 47.55
CA TYR A 338 5.33 6.98 46.18
C TYR A 338 6.08 7.97 45.26
N LEU A 339 5.87 9.28 45.42
CA LEU A 339 6.54 10.32 44.64
C LEU A 339 8.05 10.31 44.91
N GLU A 340 8.48 10.29 46.16
CA GLU A 340 9.89 10.26 46.56
C GLU A 340 10.59 9.00 46.05
N ARG A 341 9.99 7.82 46.29
CA ARG A 341 10.55 6.54 45.81
C ARG A 341 10.74 6.43 44.29
N ASN A 342 10.01 7.25 43.53
CA ASN A 342 10.11 7.30 42.09
C ASN A 342 10.81 8.56 41.55
N ASN A 343 11.52 9.31 42.41
CA ASN A 343 12.22 10.54 42.05
C ASN A 343 11.30 11.58 41.37
N LEU A 344 10.06 11.71 41.83
CA LEU A 344 9.03 12.59 41.27
C LEU A 344 8.88 13.84 42.15
N ALA A 345 9.01 15.01 41.54
CA ALA A 345 8.77 16.31 42.20
C ALA A 345 7.43 16.90 41.70
N VAL A 346 6.73 17.58 42.59
CA VAL A 346 5.47 18.24 42.32
C VAL A 346 5.66 19.74 42.18
N TYR A 347 5.06 20.36 41.17
CA TYR A 347 5.12 21.78 40.91
C TYR A 347 3.70 22.35 40.85
N ASN A 348 3.48 23.55 41.38
CA ASN A 348 2.23 24.26 41.27
C ASN A 348 2.08 24.92 39.86
N ASP A 349 0.96 25.61 39.62
CA ASP A 349 0.66 26.36 38.41
C ASP A 349 1.65 27.50 38.10
N ARG A 350 2.36 28.00 39.15
CA ARG A 350 3.42 29.00 39.02
C ARG A 350 4.78 28.39 38.72
N GLY A 351 4.89 27.08 38.57
CA GLY A 351 6.13 26.36 38.34
C GLY A 351 7.06 26.25 39.53
N GLN A 352 6.57 26.54 40.73
CA GLN A 352 7.32 26.39 42.00
C GLN A 352 7.17 24.97 42.49
N GLN A 353 8.26 24.38 42.96
CA GLN A 353 8.23 23.07 43.58
C GLN A 353 7.51 23.17 44.95
N VAL A 354 6.61 22.23 45.17
CA VAL A 354 5.81 22.16 46.40
C VAL A 354 6.08 20.83 47.12
N ASP A 355 6.01 20.88 48.47
CA ASP A 355 6.13 19.70 49.30
C ASP A 355 4.87 18.82 49.16
N PRO A 356 4.96 17.60 48.60
CA PRO A 356 3.81 16.74 48.40
C PRO A 356 3.10 16.36 49.72
N ALA A 357 3.79 16.37 50.84
CA ALA A 357 3.20 16.06 52.13
C ALA A 357 2.23 17.14 52.66
N ARG A 358 2.35 18.37 52.13
CA ARG A 358 1.46 19.50 52.48
C ARG A 358 0.23 19.61 51.60
N ILE A 359 0.09 18.72 50.60
CA ILE A 359 -1.05 18.72 49.68
C ILE A 359 -2.13 17.78 50.22
N ASP A 360 -3.36 18.28 50.30
CA ASP A 360 -4.53 17.43 50.58
C ASP A 360 -4.93 16.67 49.29
N TRP A 361 -4.30 15.52 49.07
CA TRP A 361 -4.54 14.70 47.90
C TRP A 361 -5.97 14.16 47.79
N SER A 362 -6.74 14.16 48.87
CA SER A 362 -8.15 13.74 48.84
C SER A 362 -9.01 14.69 48.02
N LYS A 363 -8.66 15.99 48.02
CA LYS A 363 -9.34 17.04 47.25
C LYS A 363 -8.86 17.19 45.81
N VAL A 364 -7.74 16.60 45.43
CA VAL A 364 -7.20 16.64 44.09
C VAL A 364 -7.92 15.60 43.24
N THR A 365 -8.52 15.99 42.11
CA THR A 365 -9.22 15.10 41.19
C THR A 365 -8.63 15.21 39.78
N ALA A 366 -8.98 14.28 38.88
CA ALA A 366 -8.54 14.36 37.47
C ALA A 366 -9.00 15.66 36.78
N GLN A 367 -10.15 16.21 37.16
CA GLN A 367 -10.72 17.47 36.63
C GLN A 367 -10.09 18.71 37.31
N ARG A 368 -9.62 18.56 38.55
CA ARG A 368 -8.96 19.62 39.34
C ARG A 368 -7.58 19.13 39.75
N PHE A 369 -6.64 19.12 38.80
CA PHE A 369 -5.25 18.75 39.00
C PHE A 369 -4.33 19.95 38.70
N PRO A 370 -4.15 20.90 39.64
CA PRO A 370 -3.40 22.13 39.44
C PRO A 370 -1.88 21.93 39.57
N TYR A 371 -1.42 20.72 39.41
CA TYR A 371 -0.02 20.37 39.62
C TYR A 371 0.61 19.80 38.36
N THR A 372 1.89 20.02 38.18
CA THR A 372 2.73 19.31 37.23
C THR A 372 3.66 18.37 38.01
N ILE A 373 3.68 17.10 37.63
CA ILE A 373 4.64 16.13 38.16
C ILE A 373 5.81 16.01 37.20
N ARG A 374 7.04 16.09 37.73
CA ARG A 374 8.25 15.99 36.92
C ARG A 374 9.22 14.99 37.54
N GLN A 375 9.98 14.32 36.69
CA GLN A 375 11.08 13.46 37.10
C GLN A 375 12.39 14.08 36.58
N SER A 376 13.37 14.22 37.43
CA SER A 376 14.67 14.77 37.11
C SER A 376 15.44 13.87 36.10
N ALA A 377 16.43 14.43 35.45
CA ALA A 377 17.38 13.66 34.66
C ALA A 377 18.11 12.64 35.57
N SER A 378 18.00 11.36 35.24
CA SER A 378 18.70 10.27 35.91
C SER A 378 18.65 9.01 35.03
N CYS A 379 19.46 8.00 35.33
CA CYS A 379 19.41 6.70 34.67
C CYS A 379 18.09 5.94 34.92
N ASP A 380 17.41 6.24 36.03
CA ASP A 380 16.11 5.65 36.39
C ASP A 380 14.91 6.46 35.91
N ASN A 381 15.17 7.53 35.13
CA ASN A 381 14.12 8.34 34.54
C ASN A 381 13.29 7.50 33.54
N ALA A 382 11.99 7.70 33.51
CA ALA A 382 11.09 6.97 32.60
C ALA A 382 11.48 7.11 31.10
N LEU A 383 12.16 8.20 30.74
CA LEU A 383 12.69 8.43 29.39
C LEU A 383 14.11 7.88 29.18
N GLY A 384 14.76 7.34 30.22
CA GLY A 384 16.13 6.86 30.19
C GLY A 384 17.12 7.98 29.84
N ASN A 385 18.22 7.63 29.16
CA ASN A 385 19.33 8.52 28.88
C ASN A 385 19.14 9.46 27.69
N ILE A 386 18.13 9.21 26.84
CA ILE A 386 17.95 9.96 25.59
C ILE A 386 16.51 9.93 25.07
N VAL A 387 16.08 11.06 24.49
CA VAL A 387 14.82 11.17 23.76
C VAL A 387 15.05 11.82 22.40
N PHE A 388 14.50 11.21 21.34
CA PHE A 388 14.45 11.77 19.99
C PHE A 388 13.11 12.48 19.82
N ARG A 389 13.16 13.79 19.54
CA ARG A 389 11.97 14.62 19.45
C ARG A 389 11.67 14.96 17.99
N PHE A 390 10.40 14.94 17.65
CA PHE A 390 9.86 15.27 16.33
C PHE A 390 8.46 15.87 16.47
N ALA A 391 8.13 16.81 15.60
CA ALA A 391 6.83 17.47 15.62
C ALA A 391 5.71 16.48 15.27
N ASN A 392 4.67 16.41 16.10
CA ASN A 392 3.46 15.65 15.84
C ASN A 392 2.32 16.11 16.77
N PRO A 393 1.03 15.96 16.37
CA PRO A 393 -0.12 16.38 17.18
C PRO A 393 -0.44 15.44 18.34
N TYR A 394 0.27 14.32 18.48
CA TYR A 394 -0.04 13.25 19.45
C TYR A 394 0.87 13.28 20.67
N SER A 395 1.81 14.22 20.76
CA SER A 395 2.83 14.27 21.82
C SER A 395 3.64 12.98 21.99
N VAL A 396 3.85 12.25 20.88
CA VAL A 396 4.62 10.99 20.84
C VAL A 396 6.09 11.29 20.54
N TYR A 397 6.98 10.56 21.16
CA TYR A 397 8.42 10.62 20.92
C TYR A 397 9.05 9.23 21.00
N VAL A 398 10.28 9.09 20.51
CA VAL A 398 11.11 7.89 20.63
C VAL A 398 12.12 8.12 21.75
N HIS A 399 12.23 7.19 22.71
CA HIS A 399 13.06 7.39 23.90
C HIS A 399 13.68 6.09 24.42
N ASP A 400 14.65 6.23 25.29
CA ASP A 400 15.22 5.16 26.10
C ASP A 400 14.26 4.70 27.18
N THR A 401 14.63 3.66 27.93
CA THR A 401 13.87 3.16 29.09
C THR A 401 14.77 2.36 30.02
N PRO A 402 14.61 2.48 31.35
CA PRO A 402 15.27 1.59 32.31
C PRO A 402 14.69 0.16 32.26
N LEU A 403 13.47 -0.03 31.74
CA LEU A 403 12.79 -1.33 31.68
C LEU A 403 13.27 -2.15 30.45
N ARG A 404 14.56 -2.45 30.38
CA ARG A 404 15.19 -3.12 29.22
C ARG A 404 14.69 -4.54 28.98
N GLN A 405 14.27 -5.25 30.03
CA GLN A 405 13.71 -6.61 29.93
C GLN A 405 12.43 -6.69 29.07
N LEU A 406 11.76 -5.56 28.82
CA LEU A 406 10.59 -5.53 27.93
C LEU A 406 10.95 -5.81 26.48
N PHE A 407 12.18 -5.57 26.06
CA PHE A 407 12.61 -5.87 24.70
C PHE A 407 12.73 -7.37 24.41
N ASP A 408 12.87 -8.22 25.43
CA ASP A 408 12.95 -9.67 25.29
C ASP A 408 11.58 -10.35 25.17
N ARG A 409 10.51 -9.58 25.37
CA ARG A 409 9.15 -10.09 25.21
C ARG A 409 8.80 -10.27 23.73
N PRO A 410 8.12 -11.37 23.34
CA PRO A 410 7.66 -11.57 21.96
C PRO A 410 6.63 -10.51 21.54
N THR A 411 5.72 -10.12 22.45
CA THR A 411 4.79 -9.01 22.27
C THR A 411 5.31 -7.80 23.02
N ARG A 412 5.42 -6.65 22.34
CA ARG A 412 6.00 -5.43 22.91
C ARG A 412 5.05 -4.22 22.80
N ALA A 413 3.78 -4.43 23.13
CA ALA A 413 2.73 -3.40 23.15
C ALA A 413 2.39 -3.02 24.60
N PHE A 414 3.23 -2.21 25.25
CA PHE A 414 3.13 -1.92 26.70
C PHE A 414 3.14 -0.43 27.05
N SER A 415 3.49 0.47 26.11
CA SER A 415 3.63 1.90 26.40
C SER A 415 2.27 2.62 26.37
N HIS A 416 2.27 3.90 26.74
CA HIS A 416 1.13 4.82 26.63
C HIS A 416 1.06 5.54 25.26
N GLY A 417 1.71 4.99 24.23
CA GLY A 417 1.73 5.56 22.89
C GLY A 417 3.14 5.97 22.42
N CYS A 418 4.00 6.45 23.32
CA CYS A 418 5.41 6.70 23.01
C CYS A 418 6.16 5.42 22.68
N ILE A 419 7.28 5.55 21.99
CA ILE A 419 8.04 4.42 21.45
C ILE A 419 9.34 4.28 22.24
N ARG A 420 9.47 3.20 23.02
CA ARG A 420 10.71 2.88 23.71
C ARG A 420 11.66 2.18 22.74
N LEU A 421 12.91 2.62 22.69
CA LEU A 421 13.92 2.17 21.74
C LEU A 421 15.02 1.36 22.44
N GLU A 422 15.31 0.20 21.93
CA GLU A 422 16.46 -0.60 22.37
C GLU A 422 17.77 0.02 21.84
N HIS A 423 18.77 0.12 22.70
CA HIS A 423 20.09 0.69 22.36
C HIS A 423 20.03 2.07 21.69
N PRO A 424 19.30 3.06 22.23
CA PRO A 424 19.07 4.33 21.55
C PRO A 424 20.34 5.14 21.33
N MET A 425 21.37 4.95 22.17
CA MET A 425 22.68 5.59 21.97
C MET A 425 23.36 5.14 20.66
N ARG A 426 23.08 3.89 20.18
CA ARG A 426 23.57 3.43 18.88
C ARG A 426 22.89 4.17 17.72
N LEU A 427 21.59 4.52 17.85
CA LEU A 427 20.90 5.35 16.87
C LEU A 427 21.49 6.78 16.89
N ALA A 428 21.68 7.39 18.06
CA ALA A 428 22.29 8.71 18.19
C ALA A 428 23.70 8.75 17.57
N ALA A 429 24.53 7.76 17.88
CA ALA A 429 25.87 7.63 17.30
C ALA A 429 25.84 7.50 15.77
N TYR A 430 24.85 6.77 15.21
CA TYR A 430 24.67 6.69 13.77
C TYR A 430 24.32 8.06 13.17
N LEU A 431 23.36 8.79 13.78
CA LEU A 431 22.93 10.11 13.31
C LEU A 431 24.09 11.12 13.30
N LEU A 432 24.91 11.13 14.35
CA LEU A 432 26.08 12.02 14.44
C LEU A 432 27.14 11.66 13.39
N ARG A 433 27.47 10.38 13.23
CA ARG A 433 28.44 9.94 12.21
C ARG A 433 27.99 10.26 10.78
N ARG A 434 26.68 10.09 10.50
CA ARG A 434 26.10 10.38 9.17
C ARG A 434 26.40 11.80 8.69
N GLU A 435 26.54 12.75 9.60
CA GLU A 435 26.77 14.16 9.28
C GLU A 435 28.14 14.71 9.73
N GLY A 436 29.03 13.86 10.22
CA GLY A 436 30.31 14.29 10.76
C GLY A 436 30.18 15.27 11.94
N HIS A 437 29.16 15.06 12.79
CA HIS A 437 28.89 15.94 13.91
C HIS A 437 29.92 15.76 15.02
N PRO A 438 30.52 16.86 15.58
CA PRO A 438 31.63 16.79 16.53
C PRO A 438 31.20 16.36 17.94
N ALA A 439 29.90 16.31 18.25
CA ALA A 439 29.45 16.01 19.59
C ALA A 439 29.80 14.56 20.00
N ARG A 440 30.47 14.44 21.15
CA ARG A 440 30.67 13.16 21.82
C ARG A 440 29.42 12.77 22.59
N LEU A 441 29.01 11.52 22.44
CA LEU A 441 27.98 10.92 23.29
C LEU A 441 28.61 10.43 24.60
N PRO A 442 27.97 10.69 25.75
CA PRO A 442 28.41 10.13 27.01
C PRO A 442 28.21 8.62 27.03
N THR A 443 29.01 7.93 27.84
CA THR A 443 28.72 6.55 28.22
C THR A 443 27.52 6.48 29.17
N GLU A 444 26.95 5.29 29.36
CA GLU A 444 25.85 5.10 30.33
C GLU A 444 26.31 5.47 31.75
N ASP A 445 27.53 5.10 32.14
CA ASP A 445 28.12 5.43 33.44
C ASP A 445 28.36 6.93 33.62
N GLU A 446 28.78 7.64 32.57
CA GLU A 446 28.91 9.10 32.60
C GLU A 446 27.55 9.79 32.78
N CYS A 447 26.50 9.28 32.07
CA CYS A 447 25.13 9.75 32.25
C CYS A 447 24.61 9.50 33.67
N ALA A 448 24.91 8.33 34.25
CA ALA A 448 24.45 7.96 35.60
C ALA A 448 25.11 8.83 36.68
N ARG A 449 26.42 9.09 36.55
CA ARG A 449 27.18 9.88 37.56
C ARG A 449 26.88 11.37 37.55
N SER A 450 26.64 11.94 36.35
CA SER A 450 26.40 13.39 36.21
C SER A 450 25.44 13.64 35.05
N PRO A 451 24.13 13.43 35.23
CA PRO A 451 23.14 13.64 34.19
C PRO A 451 23.02 15.13 33.88
N ARG A 452 23.50 15.53 32.71
CA ARG A 452 23.36 16.91 32.20
C ARG A 452 22.44 16.91 31.00
N SER A 453 21.28 17.53 31.16
CA SER A 453 20.33 17.68 30.07
C SER A 453 20.93 18.56 28.97
N ARG A 454 20.98 18.04 27.75
CA ARG A 454 21.54 18.75 26.60
C ARG A 454 20.88 18.34 25.30
N ASP A 455 20.43 19.33 24.53
CA ASP A 455 19.94 19.14 23.18
C ASP A 455 21.08 19.08 22.18
N ILE A 456 21.03 18.08 21.30
CA ILE A 456 21.93 17.97 20.17
C ILE A 456 21.11 18.07 18.89
N ARG A 457 21.28 19.16 18.16
CA ARG A 457 20.58 19.44 16.90
C ARG A 457 21.31 18.77 15.74
N LEU A 458 20.54 18.13 14.86
CA LEU A 458 21.07 17.54 13.63
C LEU A 458 21.19 18.61 12.55
N ARG A 459 22.34 18.66 11.87
CA ARG A 459 22.55 19.51 10.69
C ARG A 459 21.74 18.99 9.50
N ARG A 460 21.56 17.67 9.40
CA ARG A 460 20.81 16.97 8.36
C ARG A 460 19.65 16.21 9.01
N PRO A 461 18.49 16.85 9.21
CA PRO A 461 17.33 16.21 9.76
C PRO A 461 16.97 14.90 9.02
N LEU A 462 16.40 13.92 9.71
CA LEU A 462 16.11 12.61 9.14
C LEU A 462 14.61 12.35 9.16
N ALA A 463 14.04 12.02 8.01
CA ALA A 463 12.64 11.68 7.88
C ALA A 463 12.28 10.50 8.80
N LEU A 464 11.12 10.57 9.42
CA LEU A 464 10.59 9.54 10.32
C LEU A 464 9.19 9.12 9.86
N TYR A 465 9.02 7.84 9.70
CA TYR A 465 7.75 7.21 9.36
C TYR A 465 7.36 6.20 10.44
N VAL A 466 6.23 6.43 11.10
CA VAL A 466 5.60 5.43 11.97
C VAL A 466 4.45 4.81 11.20
N ARG A 467 4.51 3.50 10.97
CA ARG A 467 3.59 2.78 10.09
C ARG A 467 2.99 1.55 10.78
N TYR A 468 1.85 1.11 10.26
CA TYR A 468 1.16 -0.08 10.72
C TYR A 468 1.05 -1.07 9.56
N ALA A 469 2.07 -1.90 9.39
CA ALA A 469 2.12 -2.90 8.34
C ALA A 469 2.16 -4.31 8.95
N THR A 470 1.08 -5.07 8.75
CA THR A 470 0.93 -6.45 9.21
C THR A 470 1.48 -7.47 8.22
N CYS A 471 1.86 -7.03 7.01
CA CYS A 471 2.64 -7.80 6.05
C CYS A 471 3.72 -6.91 5.45
N THR A 472 4.93 -7.43 5.41
CA THR A 472 6.12 -6.78 4.82
C THR A 472 6.85 -7.77 3.92
N ALA A 473 7.88 -7.31 3.21
CA ALA A 473 8.79 -8.20 2.50
C ALA A 473 10.18 -8.13 3.12
N GLU A 474 10.81 -9.28 3.25
CA GLU A 474 12.19 -9.41 3.71
C GLU A 474 12.90 -10.47 2.86
N ASN A 475 14.04 -10.10 2.27
CA ASN A 475 14.82 -10.96 1.37
C ASN A 475 13.97 -11.60 0.24
N GLY A 476 13.05 -10.82 -0.35
CA GLY A 476 12.16 -11.27 -1.42
C GLY A 476 10.99 -12.15 -0.98
N ARG A 477 10.83 -12.40 0.32
CA ARG A 477 9.74 -13.24 0.87
C ARG A 477 8.76 -12.41 1.69
N LEU A 478 7.49 -12.81 1.67
CA LEU A 478 6.46 -12.22 2.51
C LEU A 478 6.69 -12.58 3.98
N ARG A 479 6.65 -11.56 4.85
CA ARG A 479 6.67 -11.71 6.30
C ARG A 479 5.35 -11.24 6.87
N PHE A 480 4.59 -12.17 7.46
CA PHE A 480 3.30 -11.90 8.09
C PHE A 480 3.50 -11.61 9.57
N LEU A 481 2.83 -10.57 10.06
CA LEU A 481 2.94 -10.05 11.42
C LEU A 481 1.56 -10.03 12.09
N PRO A 482 1.49 -10.08 13.43
CA PRO A 482 0.23 -9.98 14.15
C PRO A 482 -0.46 -8.63 13.93
N ASP A 483 -1.79 -8.62 13.92
CA ASP A 483 -2.60 -7.40 13.93
C ASP A 483 -2.77 -6.90 15.38
N VAL A 484 -1.75 -6.26 15.92
CA VAL A 484 -1.60 -5.87 17.32
C VAL A 484 -2.76 -4.99 17.83
N TYR A 485 -3.34 -4.17 16.94
CA TYR A 485 -4.41 -3.23 17.26
C TYR A 485 -5.76 -3.56 16.60
N GLY A 486 -5.89 -4.72 15.95
CA GLY A 486 -7.13 -5.14 15.30
C GLY A 486 -7.55 -4.26 14.11
N ARG A 487 -6.57 -3.69 13.36
CA ARG A 487 -6.86 -2.74 12.26
C ARG A 487 -7.07 -3.40 10.90
N ASP A 488 -6.83 -4.70 10.76
CA ASP A 488 -6.95 -5.40 9.49
C ASP A 488 -8.40 -5.78 9.18
N GLU A 489 -9.20 -6.11 10.17
CA GLU A 489 -10.54 -6.69 9.98
C GLU A 489 -11.47 -5.74 9.21
N ALA A 490 -11.57 -4.48 9.64
CA ALA A 490 -12.41 -3.49 8.97
C ALA A 490 -11.98 -3.25 7.51
N LEU A 491 -10.65 -3.20 7.26
CA LEU A 491 -10.12 -3.04 5.91
C LEU A 491 -10.35 -4.30 5.06
N ARG A 492 -10.18 -5.47 5.64
CA ARG A 492 -10.44 -6.75 4.99
C ARG A 492 -11.90 -6.84 4.53
N HIS A 493 -12.83 -6.50 5.41
CA HIS A 493 -14.24 -6.44 5.06
C HIS A 493 -14.53 -5.42 3.94
N ALA A 494 -13.92 -4.24 4.00
CA ALA A 494 -14.11 -3.20 2.99
C ALA A 494 -13.53 -3.59 1.61
N LEU A 495 -12.39 -4.30 1.56
CA LEU A 495 -11.77 -4.73 0.30
C LEU A 495 -12.35 -6.03 -0.24
N PHE A 496 -12.65 -7.01 0.62
CA PHE A 496 -12.94 -8.37 0.21
C PHE A 496 -14.34 -8.85 0.57
N GLY A 497 -15.08 -8.10 1.39
CA GLY A 497 -16.45 -8.40 1.76
C GLY A 497 -17.40 -8.35 0.57
N PRO A 498 -18.62 -8.93 0.69
CA PRO A 498 -19.66 -8.78 -0.31
C PRO A 498 -19.92 -7.28 -0.51
N LYS A 499 -20.04 -6.87 -1.78
CA LYS A 499 -20.24 -5.45 -2.15
C LYS A 499 -21.44 -4.88 -1.39
N ALA A 500 -21.17 -4.12 -0.34
CA ALA A 500 -22.17 -3.17 0.15
C ALA A 500 -22.42 -2.17 -0.99
N PRO A 501 -23.70 -1.79 -1.28
CA PRO A 501 -23.98 -0.77 -2.28
C PRO A 501 -23.18 0.48 -1.92
N ALA A 502 -22.56 1.11 -2.94
CA ALA A 502 -21.72 2.27 -2.77
C ALA A 502 -22.49 3.42 -2.09
N ARG A 503 -22.41 3.49 -0.77
CA ARG A 503 -22.77 4.70 -0.03
C ARG A 503 -21.58 5.64 -0.12
N ALA A 504 -21.69 6.59 -1.02
CA ALA A 504 -20.80 7.74 -1.03
C ALA A 504 -20.87 8.42 0.35
N GLY A 505 -19.75 8.55 1.06
CA GLY A 505 -19.59 9.50 2.13
C GLY A 505 -19.63 9.01 3.57
N GLN A 506 -19.48 7.72 3.89
CA GLN A 506 -19.16 7.37 5.28
C GLN A 506 -17.63 7.30 5.49
N PRO A 507 -17.08 8.10 6.42
CA PRO A 507 -15.68 7.96 6.81
C PRO A 507 -15.47 6.57 7.42
N LEU A 508 -14.39 5.88 7.00
CA LEU A 508 -13.90 4.70 7.72
C LEU A 508 -13.69 5.08 9.18
N PRO A 509 -13.99 4.19 10.14
CA PRO A 509 -13.73 4.46 11.53
C PRO A 509 -12.22 4.69 11.72
N THR A 510 -11.82 5.94 11.72
CA THR A 510 -10.58 6.37 12.33
C THR A 510 -10.74 6.03 13.79
N SER A 511 -9.83 5.24 14.36
CA SER A 511 -9.81 5.01 15.79
C SER A 511 -9.90 6.38 16.46
N ALA A 512 -11.04 6.65 17.07
CA ALA A 512 -11.24 7.86 17.85
C ALA A 512 -10.30 7.80 19.05
N ALA A 513 -9.06 8.22 18.83
CA ALA A 513 -8.25 8.79 19.89
C ALA A 513 -8.90 10.15 20.14
N SER A 514 -9.58 10.26 21.27
CA SER A 514 -10.17 11.46 21.83
C SER A 514 -9.30 12.70 21.50
N ALA A 515 -9.77 13.48 20.53
CA ALA A 515 -9.27 14.83 20.29
C ALA A 515 -9.92 15.73 21.36
N ARG A 516 -9.34 15.76 22.56
CA ARG A 516 -9.52 16.84 23.54
C ARG A 516 -8.25 16.87 24.36
N ASP A 517 -7.36 17.75 23.97
CA ASP A 517 -6.41 18.55 24.75
C ASP A 517 -5.36 19.12 23.80
N THR A 518 -5.78 20.14 23.01
CA THR A 518 -4.85 21.11 22.43
C THR A 518 -4.55 22.13 23.51
N ALA A 519 -3.58 21.83 24.36
CA ALA A 519 -2.90 22.88 25.13
C ALA A 519 -1.67 23.31 24.31
N GLU A 520 -1.70 24.54 23.86
CA GLU A 520 -0.57 25.26 23.30
C GLU A 520 0.68 25.08 24.16
N TYR A 521 1.71 24.49 23.57
CA TYR A 521 3.08 24.64 24.05
C TYR A 521 3.84 25.53 23.09
N ASP A 522 3.84 26.82 23.45
CA ASP A 522 4.74 27.83 22.89
C ASP A 522 6.20 27.43 23.24
N VAL A 523 7.00 27.23 22.20
CA VAL A 523 8.43 26.96 22.31
C VAL A 523 9.16 28.29 22.24
N ARG A 524 9.49 28.82 23.41
CA ARG A 524 10.60 29.78 23.53
C ARG A 524 11.86 29.10 24.03
#